data_b832d5f45a0872d447bb5016f20e47a3
#
_entry.id   b832d5f45a0872d447bb5016f20e47a3
#
_cell.length_a   1.000
_cell.length_b   1.000
_cell.length_c   1.000
_cell.angle_alpha   90.00
_cell.angle_beta   90.00
_cell.angle_gamma   90.00
#
_symmetry.space_group_name_H-M   'P 1'
#
loop_
_entity.id
_entity.type
_entity.pdbx_description
1 polymer ?
#
loop_
_entity_poly.entity_id
_entity_poly.type
_entity_poly.pdbx_seq_one_letter_code
_entity_poly.pdbx_strand_id
1 'polypeptide(L)'
;ACLFQFYNNTIVVIDEVLLRNSDTYNMGKELTSEGYSGLRVIPDSTGGNRKTSGQSDFDILKQNGFYVENVYNPYVVDRVNNLNRLMAAKRIKINPKCKKLINDLEQVAWKDNKLDQKGESKLLTHISDALGYGCWKIEPMVGKSRTPIKLG
;
A
#
# COMPACT_ATOMS: atom_id res chain seq x y z
N ALA A 1 0.41 -0.76 8.20
CA ALA A 1 1.29 -1.48 7.27
C ALA A 1 0.67 -2.81 6.85
N CYS A 2 1.02 -3.28 5.67
CA CYS A 2 0.66 -4.59 5.16
C CYS A 2 1.98 -5.33 4.86
N LEU A 3 2.18 -6.48 5.50
CA LEU A 3 3.40 -7.27 5.37
C LEU A 3 3.16 -8.44 4.43
N PHE A 4 4.01 -8.57 3.41
CA PHE A 4 3.85 -9.63 2.43
C PHE A 4 5.19 -10.15 1.92
N GLN A 5 5.16 -11.35 1.35
CA GLN A 5 6.24 -11.97 0.62
C GLN A 5 5.82 -12.18 -0.83
N PHE A 6 6.78 -12.06 -1.73
CA PHE A 6 6.58 -12.42 -3.14
C PHE A 6 7.37 -13.69 -3.46
N TYR A 7 6.66 -14.75 -3.76
CA TYR A 7 7.24 -16.05 -4.03
C TYR A 7 6.42 -16.80 -5.09
N ASN A 8 7.09 -17.45 -6.03
CA ASN A 8 6.47 -18.24 -7.10
C ASN A 8 5.32 -17.48 -7.78
N ASN A 9 5.58 -16.24 -8.19
CA ASN A 9 4.60 -15.39 -8.86
C ASN A 9 3.32 -15.10 -8.04
N THR A 10 3.39 -15.25 -6.72
CA THR A 10 2.28 -15.06 -5.79
C THR A 10 2.69 -14.09 -4.70
N ILE A 11 1.82 -13.14 -4.40
CA ILE A 11 1.95 -12.24 -3.24
C ILE A 11 1.23 -12.92 -2.07
N VAL A 12 1.97 -13.20 -1.01
CA VAL A 12 1.43 -13.81 0.20
C VAL A 12 1.46 -12.77 1.32
N VAL A 13 0.31 -12.25 1.69
CA VAL A 13 0.17 -11.33 2.84
C VAL A 13 0.26 -12.17 4.10
N ILE A 14 1.28 -11.89 4.91
CA ILE A 14 1.60 -12.66 6.11
C ILE A 14 1.11 -11.97 7.37
N ASP A 15 1.05 -10.63 7.37
CA ASP A 15 0.63 -9.85 8.53
C ASP A 15 0.12 -8.46 8.17
N GLU A 16 -0.54 -7.83 9.14
CA GLU A 16 -0.98 -6.45 9.06
C GLU A 16 -0.73 -5.72 10.39
N VAL A 17 -0.25 -4.49 10.31
CA VAL A 17 -0.11 -3.62 11.48
C VAL A 17 -0.87 -2.33 11.22
N LEU A 18 -1.84 -2.04 12.06
CA LEU A 18 -2.68 -0.86 11.97
C LEU A 18 -2.67 -0.11 13.30
N LEU A 19 -2.08 1.07 13.30
CA LEU A 19 -2.10 1.99 14.44
C LEU A 19 -3.13 3.10 14.20
N ARG A 20 -3.91 3.42 15.22
CA ARG A 20 -4.85 4.54 15.20
C ARG A 20 -4.21 5.77 15.84
N ASN A 21 -4.48 6.97 15.27
CA ASN A 21 -3.98 8.25 15.80
C ASN A 21 -2.46 8.22 16.07
N SER A 22 -1.71 7.67 15.12
CA SER A 22 -0.28 7.43 15.25
C SER A 22 0.48 8.06 14.08
N ASP A 23 1.78 8.10 14.20
CA ASP A 23 2.69 8.65 13.20
C ASP A 23 3.66 7.57 12.66
N THR A 24 4.49 7.98 11.70
CA THR A 24 5.47 7.09 11.06
C THR A 24 6.54 6.59 12.03
N TYR A 25 6.90 7.40 13.04
CA TYR A 25 7.87 7.00 14.04
C TYR A 25 7.35 5.85 14.91
N ASN A 26 6.13 5.95 15.41
CA ASN A 26 5.48 4.91 16.18
C ASN A 26 5.21 3.65 15.34
N MET A 27 4.84 3.81 14.07
CA MET A 27 4.70 2.68 13.14
C MET A 27 6.05 1.94 12.96
N GLY A 28 7.15 2.67 12.79
CA GLY A 28 8.48 2.07 12.68
C GLY A 28 8.88 1.30 13.94
N LYS A 29 8.60 1.84 15.11
CA LYS A 29 8.83 1.17 16.39
C LYS A 29 8.00 -0.10 16.55
N GLU A 30 6.71 -0.03 16.24
CA GLU A 30 5.82 -1.18 16.31
C GLU A 30 6.29 -2.32 15.41
N LEU A 31 6.59 -2.02 14.14
CA LEU A 31 7.12 -3.00 13.21
C LEU A 31 8.43 -3.63 13.73
N THR A 32 9.30 -2.85 14.35
CA THR A 32 10.54 -3.36 14.94
C THR A 32 10.27 -4.26 16.14
N SER A 33 9.32 -3.89 17.01
CA SER A 33 8.95 -4.69 18.19
C SER A 33 8.31 -6.04 17.83
N GLU A 34 7.59 -6.08 16.71
CA GLU A 34 7.01 -7.29 16.12
C GLU A 34 8.03 -8.15 15.35
N GLY A 35 9.31 -7.75 15.34
CA GLY A 35 10.39 -8.50 14.69
C GLY A 35 10.57 -8.21 13.19
N TYR A 36 9.95 -7.17 12.68
CA TYR A 36 10.01 -6.78 11.27
C TYR A 36 11.07 -5.72 10.96
N SER A 37 12.19 -5.69 11.70
CA SER A 37 13.30 -4.79 11.42
C SER A 37 14.05 -5.16 10.13
N GLY A 38 14.67 -4.18 9.48
CA GLY A 38 15.52 -4.42 8.31
C GLY A 38 14.76 -4.82 7.04
N LEU A 39 13.44 -4.71 7.05
CA LEU A 39 12.64 -5.02 5.86
C LEU A 39 12.66 -3.89 4.84
N ARG A 40 12.37 -4.27 3.61
CA ARG A 40 12.13 -3.34 2.50
C ARG A 40 10.72 -2.78 2.62
N VAL A 41 10.59 -1.45 2.61
CA VAL A 41 9.31 -0.74 2.73
C VAL A 41 8.96 -0.07 1.41
N ILE A 42 7.74 -0.29 0.95
CA ILE A 42 7.13 0.38 -0.21
C ILE A 42 6.13 1.40 0.35
N PRO A 43 6.55 2.67 0.53
CA PRO A 43 5.70 3.68 1.15
C PRO A 43 4.78 4.34 0.13
N ASP A 44 3.80 5.11 0.62
CA ASP A 44 3.16 6.15 -0.16
C ASP A 44 4.19 7.23 -0.53
N SER A 45 4.28 7.62 -1.81
CA SER A 45 5.29 8.57 -2.28
C SER A 45 5.19 9.95 -1.61
N THR A 46 4.02 10.32 -1.10
CA THR A 46 3.81 11.60 -0.38
C THR A 46 4.59 11.66 0.93
N GLY A 47 4.95 10.51 1.52
CA GLY A 47 5.80 10.42 2.70
C GLY A 47 7.24 10.91 2.50
N GLY A 48 7.67 11.09 1.23
CA GLY A 48 8.96 11.72 0.90
C GLY A 48 9.01 13.23 1.11
N ASN A 49 7.85 13.89 1.27
CA ASN A 49 7.78 15.32 1.49
C ASN A 49 8.29 15.68 2.88
N ARG A 50 9.13 16.72 2.97
CA ARG A 50 9.60 17.24 4.27
C ARG A 50 8.44 17.87 5.02
N LYS A 51 8.30 17.52 6.29
CA LYS A 51 7.35 18.12 7.23
C LYS A 51 7.95 19.38 7.87
N THR A 52 7.15 20.10 8.64
CA THR A 52 7.59 21.28 9.42
C THR A 52 8.75 20.97 10.36
N SER A 53 8.90 19.72 10.80
CA SER A 53 10.04 19.21 11.59
C SER A 53 11.35 19.10 10.80
N GLY A 54 11.34 19.33 9.48
CA GLY A 54 12.50 19.18 8.62
C GLY A 54 12.82 17.76 8.16
N GLN A 55 12.10 16.75 8.67
CA GLN A 55 12.25 15.34 8.30
C GLN A 55 11.07 14.86 7.47
N SER A 56 11.33 13.94 6.53
CA SER A 56 10.30 13.21 5.83
C SER A 56 9.96 11.90 6.56
N ASP A 57 8.80 11.30 6.25
CA ASP A 57 8.47 9.97 6.74
C ASP A 57 9.48 8.91 6.27
N PHE A 58 10.08 9.11 5.09
CA PHE A 58 11.14 8.24 4.56
C PHE A 58 12.40 8.29 5.41
N ASP A 59 12.79 9.49 5.88
CA ASP A 59 13.95 9.65 6.76
C ASP A 59 13.72 8.94 8.11
N ILE A 60 12.50 9.06 8.65
CA ILE A 60 12.10 8.39 9.90
C ILE A 60 12.15 6.86 9.75
N LEU A 61 11.62 6.30 8.65
CA LEU A 61 11.69 4.87 8.40
C LEU A 61 13.12 4.36 8.25
N LYS A 62 13.99 5.10 7.53
CA LYS A 62 15.41 4.77 7.40
C LYS A 62 16.14 4.78 8.73
N GLN A 63 15.85 5.76 9.60
CA GLN A 63 16.40 5.84 10.96
C GLN A 63 15.96 4.66 11.83
N ASN A 64 14.79 4.09 11.61
CA ASN A 64 14.33 2.86 12.25
C ASN A 64 14.88 1.58 11.60
N GLY A 65 15.83 1.69 10.66
CA GLY A 65 16.53 0.57 10.05
C GLY A 65 15.81 -0.09 8.88
N PHE A 66 14.80 0.55 8.29
CA PHE A 66 14.11 0.03 7.12
C PHE A 66 14.75 0.47 5.79
N TYR A 67 14.69 -0.38 4.78
CA TYR A 67 15.10 -0.05 3.42
C TYR A 67 13.91 0.54 2.66
N VAL A 68 13.88 1.86 2.51
CA VAL A 68 12.78 2.59 1.88
C VAL A 68 12.95 2.61 0.36
N GLU A 69 12.01 2.00 -0.35
CA GLU A 69 11.99 1.98 -1.81
C GLU A 69 11.58 3.34 -2.38
N ASN A 70 12.24 3.73 -3.47
CA ASN A 70 11.78 4.88 -4.24
C ASN A 70 10.57 4.46 -5.09
N VAL A 71 9.45 5.13 -4.89
CA VAL A 71 8.17 4.84 -5.54
C VAL A 71 7.50 6.11 -6.01
N TYR A 72 6.59 5.96 -6.95
CA TYR A 72 5.59 6.97 -7.29
C TYR A 72 4.19 6.40 -7.11
N ASN A 73 3.24 7.25 -6.80
CA ASN A 73 1.86 6.82 -6.62
C ASN A 73 1.19 6.62 -7.98
N PRO A 74 0.66 5.43 -8.27
CA PRO A 74 -0.22 5.26 -9.42
C PRO A 74 -1.55 5.99 -9.19
N TYR A 75 -2.30 6.22 -10.25
CA TYR A 75 -3.69 6.64 -10.11
C TYR A 75 -4.46 5.59 -9.32
N VAL A 76 -5.40 6.04 -8.48
CA VAL A 76 -6.20 5.15 -7.61
C VAL A 76 -6.90 4.06 -8.44
N VAL A 77 -7.47 4.43 -9.59
CA VAL A 77 -8.14 3.49 -10.52
C VAL A 77 -7.18 2.39 -11.00
N ASP A 78 -5.97 2.77 -11.41
CA ASP A 78 -4.98 1.82 -11.92
C ASP A 78 -4.50 0.88 -10.83
N ARG A 79 -4.28 1.41 -9.62
CA ARG A 79 -3.88 0.62 -8.45
C ARG A 79 -4.95 -0.41 -8.08
N VAL A 80 -6.21 0.00 -8.02
CA VAL A 80 -7.33 -0.89 -7.69
C VAL A 80 -7.55 -1.93 -8.78
N ASN A 81 -7.50 -1.54 -10.05
CA ASN A 81 -7.61 -2.48 -11.17
C ASN A 81 -6.48 -3.51 -11.16
N ASN A 82 -5.25 -3.08 -10.84
CA ASN A 82 -4.12 -3.98 -10.70
C ASN A 82 -4.33 -5.00 -9.57
N LEU A 83 -4.80 -4.54 -8.41
CA LEU A 83 -5.11 -5.40 -7.28
C LEU A 83 -6.19 -6.43 -7.65
N ASN A 84 -7.30 -5.97 -8.25
CA ASN A 84 -8.39 -6.83 -8.69
C ASN A 84 -7.93 -7.87 -9.73
N ARG A 85 -7.08 -7.47 -10.69
CA ARG A 85 -6.49 -8.38 -11.69
C ARG A 85 -5.68 -9.50 -11.01
N LEU A 86 -4.83 -9.15 -10.04
CA LEU A 86 -4.01 -10.13 -9.31
C LEU A 86 -4.88 -11.05 -8.45
N MET A 87 -5.93 -10.54 -7.82
CA MET A 87 -6.88 -11.34 -7.05
C MET A 87 -7.66 -12.30 -7.96
N ALA A 88 -8.19 -11.85 -9.09
CA ALA A 88 -8.90 -12.68 -10.07
C ALA A 88 -7.99 -13.79 -10.63
N ALA A 89 -6.71 -13.50 -10.82
CA ALA A 89 -5.69 -14.48 -11.23
C ALA A 89 -5.24 -15.42 -10.08
N LYS A 90 -5.82 -15.31 -8.89
CA LYS A 90 -5.46 -16.09 -7.68
C LYS A 90 -3.99 -15.93 -7.27
N ARG A 91 -3.39 -14.78 -7.59
CA ARG A 91 -1.99 -14.47 -7.31
C ARG A 91 -1.79 -13.71 -6.00
N ILE A 92 -2.84 -13.49 -5.24
CA ILE A 92 -2.79 -12.93 -3.89
C ILE A 92 -3.37 -13.96 -2.93
N LYS A 93 -2.61 -14.27 -1.90
CA LYS A 93 -3.06 -15.09 -0.75
C LYS A 93 -2.95 -14.25 0.50
N ILE A 94 -3.97 -14.27 1.33
CA ILE A 94 -4.03 -13.45 2.55
C ILE A 94 -4.16 -14.39 3.74
N ASN A 95 -3.27 -14.22 4.72
CA ASN A 95 -3.38 -14.95 5.98
C ASN A 95 -4.70 -14.58 6.67
N PRO A 96 -5.51 -15.56 7.13
CA PRO A 96 -6.78 -15.29 7.81
C PRO A 96 -6.67 -14.40 9.06
N LYS A 97 -5.49 -14.25 9.65
CA LYS A 97 -5.27 -13.32 10.76
C LYS A 97 -5.33 -11.84 10.35
N CYS A 98 -5.13 -11.52 9.06
CA CYS A 98 -5.22 -10.17 8.50
C CYS A 98 -6.68 -9.72 8.34
N LYS A 99 -7.40 -9.66 9.45
CA LYS A 99 -8.85 -9.41 9.50
C LYS A 99 -9.25 -8.03 9.02
N LYS A 100 -8.40 -7.03 9.25
CA LYS A 100 -8.66 -5.64 8.81
C LYS A 100 -8.54 -5.51 7.31
N LEU A 101 -7.50 -6.09 6.72
CA LEU A 101 -7.32 -6.13 5.27
C LEU A 101 -8.46 -6.88 4.58
N ILE A 102 -8.85 -8.05 5.13
CA ILE A 102 -9.97 -8.84 4.58
C ILE A 102 -11.24 -8.01 4.62
N ASN A 103 -11.56 -7.39 5.76
CA ASN A 103 -12.72 -6.52 5.91
C ASN A 103 -12.69 -5.33 4.94
N ASP A 104 -11.53 -4.67 4.76
CA ASP A 104 -11.37 -3.60 3.77
C ASP A 104 -11.73 -4.08 2.36
N LEU A 105 -11.16 -5.22 1.95
CA LEU A 105 -11.35 -5.76 0.61
C LEU A 105 -12.80 -6.23 0.34
N GLU A 106 -13.52 -6.65 1.37
CA GLU A 106 -14.93 -7.08 1.28
C GLU A 106 -15.90 -5.89 1.26
N GLN A 107 -15.55 -4.78 1.90
CA GLN A 107 -16.47 -3.66 2.11
C GLN A 107 -16.19 -2.43 1.25
N VAL A 108 -14.97 -2.29 0.72
CA VAL A 108 -14.63 -1.14 -0.13
C VAL A 108 -15.40 -1.21 -1.45
N ALA A 109 -16.25 -0.22 -1.67
CA ALA A 109 -17.07 -0.12 -2.87
C ALA A 109 -16.66 1.07 -3.75
N TRP A 110 -16.95 0.95 -5.05
CA TRP A 110 -16.89 2.05 -5.99
C TRP A 110 -18.22 2.78 -6.07
N LYS A 111 -18.17 4.10 -5.98
CA LYS A 111 -19.31 4.97 -6.23
C LYS A 111 -18.86 6.14 -7.09
N ASP A 112 -19.59 6.40 -8.17
CA ASP A 112 -19.32 7.52 -9.09
C ASP A 112 -17.86 7.58 -9.59
N ASN A 113 -17.30 6.43 -9.98
CA ASN A 113 -15.91 6.27 -10.41
C ASN A 113 -14.84 6.63 -9.36
N LYS A 114 -15.20 6.66 -8.09
CA LYS A 114 -14.29 6.87 -6.95
C LYS A 114 -14.51 5.81 -5.89
N LEU A 115 -13.49 5.55 -5.06
CA LEU A 115 -13.70 4.76 -3.86
C LEU A 115 -14.67 5.50 -2.94
N ASP A 116 -15.70 4.79 -2.44
CA ASP A 116 -16.61 5.37 -1.47
C ASP A 116 -15.87 5.57 -0.14
N GLN A 117 -15.61 6.82 0.20
CA GLN A 117 -14.90 7.23 1.41
C GLN A 117 -15.79 8.07 2.34
N LYS A 118 -17.10 7.88 2.29
CA LYS A 118 -18.06 8.60 3.15
C LYS A 118 -18.31 7.84 4.46
N GLY A 119 -18.41 8.58 5.56
CA GLY A 119 -18.73 8.02 6.87
C GLY A 119 -17.66 7.04 7.37
N GLU A 120 -18.08 5.88 7.86
CA GLU A 120 -17.21 4.83 8.38
C GLU A 120 -16.33 4.20 7.29
N SER A 121 -16.76 4.24 6.02
CA SER A 121 -15.99 3.73 4.88
C SER A 121 -14.68 4.50 4.65
N LYS A 122 -14.55 5.73 5.17
CA LYS A 122 -13.30 6.49 5.12
C LYS A 122 -12.15 5.79 5.85
N LEU A 123 -12.44 4.92 6.80
CA LEU A 123 -11.45 4.14 7.55
C LEU A 123 -11.10 2.80 6.88
N LEU A 124 -11.86 2.40 5.85
CA LEU A 124 -11.73 1.09 5.19
C LEU A 124 -10.67 1.03 4.09
N THR A 125 -10.04 2.15 3.70
CA THR A 125 -9.14 2.14 2.55
C THR A 125 -7.66 2.05 2.90
N HIS A 126 -7.29 2.25 4.15
CA HIS A 126 -5.88 2.42 4.53
C HIS A 126 -5.02 1.17 4.36
N ILE A 127 -5.54 0.00 4.74
CA ILE A 127 -4.75 -1.22 4.67
C ILE A 127 -4.79 -1.84 3.28
N SER A 128 -5.91 -1.76 2.59
CA SER A 128 -6.04 -2.18 1.19
C SER A 128 -5.23 -1.30 0.24
N ASP A 129 -5.11 0.00 0.53
CA ASP A 129 -4.23 0.92 -0.19
C ASP A 129 -2.76 0.52 -0.03
N ALA A 130 -2.34 0.16 1.20
CA ALA A 130 -0.98 -0.31 1.45
C ALA A 130 -0.65 -1.57 0.65
N LEU A 131 -1.56 -2.55 0.59
CA LEU A 131 -1.41 -3.72 -0.27
C LEU A 131 -1.36 -3.32 -1.75
N GLY A 132 -2.22 -2.41 -2.17
CA GLY A 132 -2.28 -1.93 -3.55
C GLY A 132 -0.96 -1.30 -4.02
N TYR A 133 -0.30 -0.50 -3.19
CA TYR A 133 1.04 0.06 -3.49
C TYR A 133 2.08 -1.04 -3.62
N GLY A 134 2.07 -2.04 -2.73
CA GLY A 134 2.95 -3.20 -2.80
C GLY A 134 2.76 -3.99 -4.10
N CYS A 135 1.52 -4.31 -4.44
CA CYS A 135 1.18 -5.00 -5.68
C CYS A 135 1.61 -4.22 -6.94
N TRP A 136 1.42 -2.90 -6.92
CA TRP A 136 1.85 -2.04 -8.03
C TRP A 136 3.36 -2.02 -8.21
N LYS A 137 4.11 -1.97 -7.12
CA LYS A 137 5.58 -1.98 -7.18
C LYS A 137 6.14 -3.29 -7.70
N ILE A 138 5.54 -4.42 -7.31
CA ILE A 138 5.99 -5.76 -7.73
C ILE A 138 5.62 -6.03 -9.18
N GLU A 139 4.39 -5.73 -9.56
CA GLU A 139 3.85 -6.04 -10.89
C GLU A 139 2.81 -4.98 -11.29
N PRO A 140 3.28 -3.85 -11.84
CA PRO A 140 2.38 -2.81 -12.33
C PRO A 140 1.58 -3.32 -13.53
N MET A 141 0.34 -2.86 -13.66
CA MET A 141 -0.35 -2.95 -14.94
C MET A 141 0.44 -2.13 -15.95
N VAL A 142 0.87 -2.77 -17.03
CA VAL A 142 1.41 -2.05 -18.19
C VAL A 142 0.23 -1.33 -18.85
N GLY A 143 -0.01 -0.09 -18.43
CA GLY A 143 -0.97 0.78 -19.11
C GLY A 143 -0.52 0.97 -20.54
N LYS A 144 -1.44 0.91 -21.51
CA LYS A 144 -1.19 1.46 -22.83
C LYS A 144 -0.69 2.88 -22.59
N SER A 145 0.56 3.16 -22.95
CA SER A 145 1.10 4.51 -22.95
C SER A 145 0.08 5.41 -23.63
N ARG A 146 -0.50 6.34 -22.86
CA ARG A 146 -1.26 7.44 -23.45
C ARG A 146 -0.24 8.42 -24.02
N THR A 147 0.35 8.03 -25.14
CA THR A 147 1.06 8.98 -25.99
C THR A 147 0.00 9.98 -26.45
N PRO A 148 0.12 11.28 -26.13
CA PRO A 148 -0.80 12.27 -26.66
C PRO A 148 -0.73 12.16 -28.18
N ILE A 149 -1.85 11.88 -28.83
CA ILE A 149 -1.97 11.99 -30.29
C ILE A 149 -1.81 13.49 -30.56
N LYS A 150 -0.64 13.89 -31.07
CA LYS A 150 -0.50 15.20 -31.67
C LYS A 150 -1.41 15.20 -32.89
N LEU A 151 -2.54 15.85 -32.78
CA LEU A 151 -3.33 16.25 -33.93
C LEU A 151 -2.48 17.27 -34.71
N GLY A 152 -2.02 16.87 -35.87
CA GLY A 152 -1.36 17.74 -36.84
C GLY A 152 -2.35 18.73 -37.41
#